data_c51912cf36903e061751840694c1c5ec
#
_entry.id   c51912cf36903e061751840694c1c5ec
#
_cell.length_a   1.000
_cell.length_b   1.000
_cell.length_c   1.000
_cell.angle_alpha   90.00
_cell.angle_beta   90.00
_cell.angle_gamma   90.00
#
_symmetry.space_group_name_H-M   'P 1'
#
loop_
_entity.id
_entity.type
_entity.pdbx_description
1 polymer ?
#
loop_
_entity_poly.entity_id
_entity_poly.type
_entity_poly.pdbx_seq_one_letter_code
_entity_poly.pdbx_strand_id
1 'polypeptide(L)'
;DAARLIRHHQEHWDGTGFPDRLRGEAIPVGSRILKLAVDFIELQCGLILERRMNSDEALVFIRKYAGRLYDPQRVEGFIQVCSVYLHDVTLGDPSVKVLGTRELAPGMILARNLNADNGMLLLNAGKVLSLPLVDKLIAFETMEGARYSVFVKLPSEAPVSA
;
A
#
# COMPACT_ATOMS: atom_id res chain seq x y z
N ASP A 1 -26.32 -11.19 4.14
CA ASP A 1 -27.03 -10.11 3.45
C ASP A 1 -26.09 -8.92 3.25
N ALA A 2 -25.81 -8.57 2.00
CA ALA A 2 -24.83 -7.53 1.62
C ALA A 2 -25.21 -6.16 2.19
N ALA A 3 -26.50 -5.82 2.24
CA ALA A 3 -26.99 -4.54 2.79
C ALA A 3 -26.60 -4.38 4.27
N ARG A 4 -26.66 -5.45 5.05
CA ARG A 4 -26.25 -5.44 6.46
C ARG A 4 -24.74 -5.25 6.62
N LEU A 5 -23.94 -5.84 5.75
CA LEU A 5 -22.47 -5.69 5.76
C LEU A 5 -22.08 -4.24 5.43
N ILE A 6 -22.69 -3.67 4.40
CA ILE A 6 -22.47 -2.28 4.01
C ILE A 6 -22.95 -1.31 5.10
N ARG A 7 -24.12 -1.57 5.71
CA ARG A 7 -24.65 -0.71 6.77
C ARG A 7 -23.69 -0.53 7.93
N HIS A 8 -23.00 -1.62 8.35
CA HIS A 8 -22.20 -1.63 9.57
C HIS A 8 -20.67 -1.54 9.31
N HIS A 9 -20.22 -1.26 8.09
CA HIS A 9 -18.78 -1.21 7.80
C HIS A 9 -18.07 -0.01 8.46
N GLN A 10 -18.81 1.00 8.91
CA GLN A 10 -18.25 2.15 9.63
C GLN A 10 -18.36 2.02 11.16
N GLU A 11 -18.82 0.88 11.66
CA GLU A 11 -18.79 0.59 13.10
C GLU A 11 -17.35 0.39 13.58
N HIS A 12 -17.07 0.85 14.80
CA HIS A 12 -15.78 0.67 15.46
C HIS A 12 -15.85 -0.48 16.46
N TRP A 13 -14.77 -1.23 16.60
CA TRP A 13 -14.72 -2.35 17.53
C TRP A 13 -15.07 -1.97 18.98
N ASP A 14 -14.71 -0.76 19.42
CA ASP A 14 -14.99 -0.21 20.74
C ASP A 14 -16.42 0.36 20.90
N GLY A 15 -17.24 0.34 19.85
CA GLY A 15 -18.63 0.85 19.87
C GLY A 15 -18.75 2.37 19.68
N THR A 16 -17.66 3.06 19.27
CA THR A 16 -17.68 4.51 18.98
C THR A 16 -18.02 4.83 17.53
N GLY A 17 -18.27 3.81 16.69
CA GLY A 17 -18.64 3.95 15.28
C GLY A 17 -20.14 4.21 15.08
N PHE A 18 -20.59 4.04 13.86
CA PHE A 18 -22.00 4.26 13.45
C PHE A 18 -22.40 3.31 12.31
N PRO A 19 -23.71 3.10 12.05
CA PRO A 19 -24.82 3.92 12.53
C PRO A 19 -25.40 3.48 13.89
N ASP A 20 -25.21 2.21 14.27
CA ASP A 20 -25.96 1.60 15.37
C ASP A 20 -25.12 1.46 16.64
N ARG A 21 -23.84 1.91 16.63
CA ARG A 21 -22.87 1.84 17.73
C ARG A 21 -22.68 0.42 18.25
N LEU A 22 -22.65 -0.52 17.34
CA LEU A 22 -22.38 -1.92 17.68
C LEU A 22 -20.95 -2.05 18.20
N ARG A 23 -20.76 -2.98 19.16
CA ARG A 23 -19.46 -3.20 19.79
C ARG A 23 -19.02 -4.64 19.65
N GLY A 24 -17.73 -4.83 19.37
CA GLY A 24 -17.11 -6.14 19.36
C GLY A 24 -17.79 -7.11 18.39
N GLU A 25 -18.16 -8.28 18.89
CA GLU A 25 -18.77 -9.34 18.09
C GLU A 25 -20.21 -9.06 17.64
N ALA A 26 -20.87 -8.04 18.19
CA ALA A 26 -22.16 -7.59 17.68
C ALA A 26 -22.07 -7.01 16.27
N ILE A 27 -20.89 -6.53 15.85
CA ILE A 27 -20.62 -6.10 14.49
C ILE A 27 -20.50 -7.34 13.59
N PRO A 28 -21.25 -7.43 12.48
CA PRO A 28 -21.12 -8.55 11.55
C PRO A 28 -19.67 -8.76 11.10
N VAL A 29 -19.20 -9.99 11.06
CA VAL A 29 -17.80 -10.30 10.73
C VAL A 29 -17.37 -9.74 9.36
N GLY A 30 -18.26 -9.80 8.37
CA GLY A 30 -18.01 -9.23 7.05
C GLY A 30 -17.85 -7.70 7.07
N SER A 31 -18.60 -7.00 7.95
CA SER A 31 -18.47 -5.55 8.15
C SER A 31 -17.12 -5.19 8.78
N ARG A 32 -16.63 -6.00 9.74
CA ARG A 32 -15.31 -5.83 10.36
C ARG A 32 -14.18 -5.99 9.34
N ILE A 33 -14.30 -6.96 8.43
CA ILE A 33 -13.34 -7.19 7.34
C ILE A 33 -13.43 -6.07 6.29
N LEU A 34 -14.65 -5.70 5.90
CA LEU A 34 -14.88 -4.62 4.92
C LEU A 34 -14.29 -3.29 5.41
N LYS A 35 -14.46 -2.97 6.72
CA LYS A 35 -13.85 -1.80 7.32
C LYS A 35 -12.33 -1.78 7.15
N LEU A 36 -11.64 -2.88 7.43
CA LEU A 36 -10.19 -2.99 7.26
C LEU A 36 -9.77 -2.68 5.81
N ALA A 37 -10.49 -3.25 4.84
CA ALA A 37 -10.17 -3.06 3.42
C ALA A 37 -10.45 -1.62 2.96
N VAL A 38 -11.56 -1.03 3.36
CA VAL A 38 -11.93 0.35 3.00
C VAL A 38 -10.95 1.34 3.63
N ASP A 39 -10.75 1.26 4.96
CA ASP A 39 -9.85 2.17 5.66
C ASP A 39 -8.40 2.06 5.16
N PHE A 40 -7.94 0.86 4.77
CA PHE A 40 -6.62 0.66 4.16
C PHE A 40 -6.46 1.46 2.87
N ILE A 41 -7.47 1.47 2.01
CA ILE A 41 -7.47 2.24 0.77
C ILE A 41 -7.60 3.74 1.06
N GLU A 42 -8.51 4.12 1.97
CA GLU A 42 -8.76 5.50 2.33
C GLU A 42 -7.55 6.18 3.00
N LEU A 43 -6.77 5.46 3.80
CA LEU A 43 -5.49 5.93 4.35
C LEU A 43 -4.48 6.24 3.24
N GLN A 44 -4.41 5.39 2.22
CA GLN A 44 -3.52 5.61 1.07
C GLN A 44 -4.00 6.75 0.17
N CYS A 45 -5.31 6.97 0.09
CA CYS A 45 -5.90 8.09 -0.66
C CYS A 45 -5.88 9.42 0.12
N GLY A 46 -5.56 9.41 1.41
CA GLY A 46 -5.58 10.59 2.27
C GLY A 46 -6.99 11.03 2.66
N LEU A 47 -7.97 10.12 2.64
CA LEU A 47 -9.37 10.42 2.98
C LEU A 47 -9.64 10.38 4.49
N ILE A 48 -8.86 9.60 5.26
CA ILE A 48 -8.98 9.50 6.72
C ILE A 48 -8.09 10.55 7.41
N LEU A 49 -6.89 10.78 6.87
CA LEU A 49 -5.93 11.75 7.38
C LEU A 49 -5.61 12.75 6.27
N GLU A 50 -5.20 13.98 6.65
CA GLU A 50 -4.84 15.03 5.70
C GLU A 50 -3.56 14.73 4.90
N ARG A 51 -2.98 13.54 5.08
CA ARG A 51 -1.83 13.03 4.33
C ARG A 51 -2.10 11.63 3.79
N ARG A 52 -1.52 11.32 2.65
CA ARG A 52 -1.50 9.97 2.09
C ARG A 52 -0.47 9.10 2.82
N MET A 53 -0.82 7.85 3.05
CA MET A 53 0.07 6.84 3.59
C MET A 53 0.49 5.88 2.48
N ASN A 54 1.73 5.39 2.52
CA ASN A 54 2.07 4.20 1.75
C ASN A 54 1.46 2.94 2.41
N SER A 55 1.53 1.81 1.73
CA SER A 55 0.92 0.56 2.21
C SER A 55 1.43 0.14 3.58
N ASP A 56 2.74 0.25 3.83
CA ASP A 56 3.34 -0.14 5.11
C ASP A 56 2.89 0.77 6.24
N GLU A 57 2.85 2.09 5.99
CA GLU A 57 2.34 3.07 6.96
C GLU A 57 0.87 2.83 7.30
N ALA A 58 0.04 2.49 6.29
CA ALA A 58 -1.37 2.16 6.50
C ALA A 58 -1.54 0.88 7.32
N LEU A 59 -0.74 -0.17 7.09
CA LEU A 59 -0.76 -1.39 7.88
C LEU A 59 -0.31 -1.16 9.32
N VAL A 60 0.71 -0.33 9.54
CA VAL A 60 1.16 0.09 10.89
C VAL A 60 0.04 0.87 11.60
N PHE A 61 -0.65 1.76 10.90
CA PHE A 61 -1.80 2.49 11.45
C PHE A 61 -2.91 1.51 11.87
N ILE A 62 -3.31 0.59 10.99
CA ILE A 62 -4.34 -0.41 11.28
C ILE A 62 -3.98 -1.25 12.50
N ARG A 63 -2.73 -1.72 12.59
CA ARG A 63 -2.24 -2.48 13.75
C ARG A 63 -2.30 -1.67 15.05
N LYS A 64 -1.91 -0.40 15.00
CA LYS A 64 -1.95 0.50 16.16
C LYS A 64 -3.36 0.69 16.73
N TYR A 65 -4.37 0.66 15.88
CA TYR A 65 -5.77 0.85 16.28
C TYR A 65 -6.57 -0.45 16.42
N ALA A 66 -5.89 -1.61 16.44
CA ALA A 66 -6.50 -2.89 16.79
C ALA A 66 -7.07 -2.83 18.23
N GLY A 67 -8.26 -3.38 18.40
CA GLY A 67 -9.01 -3.34 19.67
C GLY A 67 -9.77 -2.03 19.91
N ARG A 68 -9.52 -0.98 19.13
CA ARG A 68 -10.26 0.27 19.18
C ARG A 68 -11.14 0.44 17.93
N LEU A 69 -10.56 0.67 16.79
CA LEU A 69 -11.28 0.83 15.51
C LEU A 69 -11.55 -0.53 14.87
N TYR A 70 -10.60 -1.45 14.98
CA TYR A 70 -10.59 -2.72 14.26
C TYR A 70 -10.64 -3.93 15.20
N ASP A 71 -11.25 -5.01 14.71
CA ASP A 71 -11.23 -6.31 15.36
C ASP A 71 -9.79 -6.85 15.44
N PRO A 72 -9.23 -7.01 16.66
CA PRO A 72 -7.83 -7.44 16.81
C PRO A 72 -7.55 -8.82 16.24
N GLN A 73 -8.55 -9.72 16.23
CA GLN A 73 -8.38 -11.06 15.66
C GLN A 73 -8.28 -11.04 14.13
N ARG A 74 -8.84 -10.01 13.48
CA ARG A 74 -8.85 -9.87 12.01
C ARG A 74 -7.68 -9.04 11.48
N VAL A 75 -7.12 -8.15 12.31
CA VAL A 75 -6.01 -7.28 11.92
C VAL A 75 -4.80 -8.07 11.46
N GLU A 76 -4.33 -9.04 12.23
CA GLU A 76 -3.12 -9.80 11.86
C GLU A 76 -3.33 -10.62 10.59
N GLY A 77 -4.48 -11.28 10.44
CA GLY A 77 -4.84 -11.99 9.22
C GLY A 77 -4.92 -11.07 8.01
N PHE A 78 -5.49 -9.87 8.16
CA PHE A 78 -5.55 -8.86 7.11
C PHE A 78 -4.14 -8.40 6.70
N ILE A 79 -3.28 -8.09 7.65
CA ILE A 79 -1.89 -7.68 7.40
C ILE A 79 -1.13 -8.79 6.66
N GLN A 80 -1.29 -10.04 7.09
CA GLN A 80 -0.66 -11.19 6.44
C GLN A 80 -1.13 -11.34 4.99
N VAL A 81 -2.44 -11.23 4.74
CA VAL A 81 -3.01 -11.25 3.39
C VAL A 81 -2.45 -10.09 2.55
N CYS A 82 -2.45 -8.86 3.06
CA CYS A 82 -1.89 -7.72 2.37
C CYS A 82 -0.41 -7.90 2.06
N SER A 83 0.38 -8.41 3.00
CA SER A 83 1.81 -8.66 2.81
C SER A 83 2.07 -9.69 1.71
N VAL A 84 1.27 -10.76 1.65
CA VAL A 84 1.34 -11.76 0.58
C VAL A 84 0.89 -11.14 -0.75
N TYR A 85 -0.28 -10.50 -0.81
CA TYR A 85 -0.82 -9.97 -2.07
C TYR A 85 -0.12 -8.69 -2.56
N LEU A 86 0.39 -7.84 -1.68
CA LEU A 86 1.23 -6.72 -2.10
C LEU A 86 2.58 -7.20 -2.63
N HIS A 87 3.08 -8.35 -2.15
CA HIS A 87 4.19 -9.06 -2.78
C HIS A 87 3.74 -9.82 -4.04
N ASP A 88 2.56 -10.44 -4.05
CA ASP A 88 2.04 -11.22 -5.20
C ASP A 88 1.55 -10.38 -6.37
N VAL A 89 1.16 -9.14 -6.17
CA VAL A 89 0.95 -8.20 -7.30
C VAL A 89 2.28 -7.88 -8.00
N THR A 90 3.40 -8.14 -7.33
CA THR A 90 4.76 -8.19 -7.92
C THR A 90 5.15 -9.58 -8.42
N LEU A 91 4.52 -10.67 -7.95
CA LEU A 91 4.93 -12.07 -8.16
C LEU A 91 4.38 -12.73 -9.43
N GLY A 92 3.73 -11.97 -10.32
CA GLY A 92 3.56 -12.43 -11.71
C GLY A 92 4.88 -12.53 -12.47
N ASP A 93 5.94 -11.87 -11.99
CA ASP A 93 7.29 -11.91 -12.55
C ASP A 93 8.31 -11.88 -11.41
N PRO A 94 8.96 -13.03 -11.08
CA PRO A 94 9.92 -13.13 -9.98
C PRO A 94 11.16 -12.24 -10.18
N SER A 95 11.37 -11.69 -11.38
CA SER A 95 12.44 -10.73 -11.69
C SER A 95 12.11 -9.30 -11.25
N VAL A 96 10.86 -9.01 -10.86
CA VAL A 96 10.45 -7.67 -10.42
C VAL A 96 10.63 -7.52 -8.92
N LYS A 97 11.34 -6.47 -8.51
CA LYS A 97 11.50 -6.06 -7.10
C LYS A 97 10.81 -4.72 -6.87
N VAL A 98 10.32 -4.53 -5.66
CA VAL A 98 9.80 -3.24 -5.20
C VAL A 98 10.85 -2.60 -4.31
N LEU A 99 11.33 -1.42 -4.70
CA LEU A 99 12.38 -0.69 -4.01
C LEU A 99 11.93 0.74 -3.72
N GLY A 100 12.43 1.31 -2.63
CA GLY A 100 12.37 2.75 -2.41
C GLY A 100 13.30 3.50 -3.36
N THR A 101 13.08 4.79 -3.57
CA THR A 101 13.91 5.61 -4.47
C THR A 101 15.39 5.59 -4.14
N ARG A 102 15.74 5.48 -2.85
CA ARG A 102 17.13 5.43 -2.37
C ARG A 102 17.82 4.08 -2.56
N GLU A 103 17.05 3.04 -2.86
CA GLU A 103 17.55 1.69 -3.13
C GLU A 103 17.73 1.43 -4.64
N LEU A 104 17.34 2.41 -5.48
CA LEU A 104 17.46 2.30 -6.93
C LEU A 104 18.93 2.42 -7.35
N ALA A 105 19.32 1.61 -8.32
CA ALA A 105 20.63 1.65 -8.91
C ALA A 105 20.56 1.87 -10.44
N PRO A 106 21.57 2.50 -11.03
CA PRO A 106 21.67 2.63 -12.48
C PRO A 106 21.64 1.25 -13.16
N GLY A 107 20.99 1.17 -14.31
CA GLY A 107 20.82 -0.08 -15.07
C GLY A 107 19.56 -0.87 -14.71
N MET A 108 18.90 -0.58 -13.60
CA MET A 108 17.58 -1.16 -13.30
C MET A 108 16.56 -0.68 -14.32
N ILE A 109 15.59 -1.53 -14.65
CA ILE A 109 14.53 -1.25 -15.62
C ILE A 109 13.19 -1.13 -14.88
N LEU A 110 12.48 -0.05 -15.13
CA LEU A 110 11.12 0.11 -14.58
C LEU A 110 10.18 -0.96 -15.12
N ALA A 111 9.60 -1.75 -14.21
CA ALA A 111 8.63 -2.80 -14.55
C ALA A 111 7.22 -2.25 -14.74
N ARG A 112 6.91 -1.10 -14.13
CA ARG A 112 5.62 -0.39 -14.22
C ARG A 112 5.82 1.11 -14.33
N ASN A 113 4.78 1.81 -14.80
CA ASN A 113 4.76 3.27 -14.76
C ASN A 113 4.89 3.77 -13.31
N LEU A 114 5.71 4.78 -13.11
CA LEU A 114 5.83 5.51 -11.85
C LEU A 114 5.04 6.80 -11.97
N ASN A 115 4.04 6.96 -11.12
CA ASN A 115 3.21 8.15 -11.04
C ASN A 115 3.45 8.87 -9.72
N ALA A 116 3.36 10.21 -9.75
CA ALA A 116 3.30 11.03 -8.55
C ALA A 116 1.95 10.86 -7.83
N ASP A 117 1.86 11.30 -6.58
CA ASP A 117 0.65 11.20 -5.76
C ASP A 117 -0.57 11.92 -6.36
N ASN A 118 -0.32 12.96 -7.16
CA ASN A 118 -1.35 13.68 -7.91
C ASN A 118 -1.80 12.97 -9.21
N GLY A 119 -1.27 11.77 -9.49
CA GLY A 119 -1.55 10.98 -10.70
C GLY A 119 -0.69 11.33 -11.91
N MET A 120 0.18 12.35 -11.82
CA MET A 120 1.08 12.72 -12.91
C MET A 120 2.09 11.61 -13.19
N LEU A 121 2.24 11.23 -14.44
CA LEU A 121 3.23 10.24 -14.86
C LEU A 121 4.65 10.83 -14.72
N LEU A 122 5.48 10.22 -13.89
CA LEU A 122 6.89 10.58 -13.72
C LEU A 122 7.80 9.82 -14.71
N LEU A 123 7.62 8.51 -14.79
CA LEU A 123 8.41 7.64 -15.65
C LEU A 123 7.57 6.50 -16.22
N ASN A 124 7.82 6.15 -17.47
CA ASN A 124 7.19 5.02 -18.15
C ASN A 124 7.83 3.68 -17.78
N ALA A 125 7.03 2.62 -17.78
CA ALA A 125 7.51 1.25 -17.77
C ALA A 125 8.52 1.02 -18.90
N GLY A 126 9.52 0.16 -18.66
CA GLY A 126 10.59 -0.12 -19.61
C GLY A 126 11.74 0.90 -19.60
N LYS A 127 11.61 1.99 -18.83
CA LYS A 127 12.71 2.97 -18.72
C LYS A 127 13.89 2.39 -17.94
N VAL A 128 15.08 2.46 -18.53
CA VAL A 128 16.33 2.13 -17.85
C VAL A 128 16.72 3.31 -16.95
N LEU A 129 16.98 3.04 -15.68
CA LEU A 129 17.39 4.05 -14.71
C LEU A 129 18.87 4.41 -14.92
N SER A 130 19.13 5.69 -15.01
CA SER A 130 20.48 6.26 -14.97
C SER A 130 20.72 6.96 -13.63
N LEU A 131 21.97 7.14 -13.24
CA LEU A 131 22.30 7.85 -11.99
C LEU A 131 21.61 9.23 -11.89
N PRO A 132 21.68 10.11 -12.92
CA PRO A 132 20.99 11.40 -12.86
C PRO A 132 19.47 11.30 -12.72
N LEU A 133 18.89 10.21 -13.22
CA LEU A 133 17.43 9.98 -13.11
C LEU A 133 17.05 9.53 -11.70
N VAL A 134 17.84 8.68 -11.06
CA VAL A 134 17.67 8.28 -9.66
C VAL A 134 17.79 9.50 -8.74
N ASP A 135 18.82 10.33 -8.94
CA ASP A 135 19.02 11.56 -8.17
C ASP A 135 17.82 12.52 -8.29
N LYS A 136 17.28 12.66 -9.51
CA LYS A 136 16.06 13.47 -9.73
C LYS A 136 14.84 12.91 -9.03
N LEU A 137 14.66 11.59 -9.01
CA LEU A 137 13.55 10.95 -8.29
C LEU A 137 13.66 11.18 -6.78
N ILE A 138 14.87 11.04 -6.22
CA ILE A 138 15.13 11.30 -4.79
C ILE A 138 14.86 12.76 -4.44
N ALA A 139 15.31 13.68 -5.28
CA ALA A 139 15.08 15.11 -5.08
C ALA A 139 13.59 15.45 -5.17
N PHE A 140 12.88 14.87 -6.12
CA PHE A 140 11.44 15.07 -6.30
C PHE A 140 10.65 14.51 -5.12
N GLU A 141 10.96 13.29 -4.65
CA GLU A 141 10.39 12.67 -3.45
C GLU A 141 10.57 13.55 -2.21
N THR A 142 11.77 14.11 -2.05
CA THR A 142 12.11 15.00 -0.93
C THR A 142 11.32 16.31 -0.99
N MET A 143 11.15 16.87 -2.19
CA MET A 143 10.44 18.13 -2.41
C MET A 143 8.93 17.97 -2.20
N GLU A 144 8.35 16.85 -2.61
CA GLU A 144 6.91 16.57 -2.40
C GLU A 144 6.59 16.04 -1.01
N GLY A 145 7.59 15.60 -0.23
CA GLY A 145 7.38 14.93 1.05
C GLY A 145 6.69 13.57 0.91
N ALA A 146 6.72 12.99 -0.29
CA ALA A 146 6.15 11.70 -0.63
C ALA A 146 7.17 10.57 -0.43
N ARG A 147 6.72 9.33 -0.51
CA ARG A 147 7.58 8.14 -0.63
C ARG A 147 7.06 7.27 -1.75
N TYR A 148 7.93 6.96 -2.71
CA TYR A 148 7.57 6.15 -3.85
C TYR A 148 8.06 4.71 -3.69
N SER A 149 7.18 3.77 -4.02
CA SER A 149 7.53 2.37 -4.22
C SER A 149 7.71 2.12 -5.73
N VAL A 150 8.92 1.79 -6.13
CA VAL A 150 9.31 1.67 -7.53
C VAL A 150 9.47 0.21 -7.89
N PHE A 151 8.73 -0.23 -8.91
CA PHE A 151 8.78 -1.60 -9.41
C PHE A 151 9.87 -1.69 -10.46
N VAL A 152 10.93 -2.44 -10.19
CA VAL A 152 12.10 -2.56 -11.07
C VAL A 152 12.45 -4.01 -11.36
N LYS A 153 13.00 -4.25 -12.54
CA LYS A 153 13.75 -5.46 -12.90
C LYS A 153 15.24 -5.17 -12.72
N LEU A 154 15.93 -6.13 -12.14
CA LEU A 154 17.41 -6.07 -12.12
C LEU A 154 17.91 -6.20 -13.55
N PRO A 155 19.03 -5.52 -13.91
CA PRO A 155 19.68 -5.79 -15.18
C PRO A 155 20.00 -7.28 -15.24
N SER A 156 19.58 -7.94 -16.33
CA SER A 156 20.01 -9.32 -16.57
C SER A 156 21.54 -9.33 -16.61
N GLU A 157 22.17 -10.13 -15.79
CA GLU A 157 23.58 -10.41 -15.95
C GLU A 157 23.79 -10.85 -17.41
N ALA A 158 24.51 -10.05 -18.18
CA ALA A 158 24.91 -10.45 -19.48
C ALA A 158 25.72 -11.77 -19.33
N PRO A 159 25.47 -12.80 -20.16
CA PRO A 159 26.25 -14.02 -20.06
C PRO A 159 27.71 -13.65 -20.23
N VAL A 160 28.53 -13.95 -19.22
CA VAL A 160 29.98 -13.84 -19.30
C VAL A 160 30.41 -14.72 -20.45
N SER A 161 30.75 -14.10 -21.57
CA SER A 161 31.34 -14.79 -22.69
C SER A 161 32.65 -15.37 -22.23
N ALA A 162 32.69 -16.69 -22.17
CA ALA A 162 33.91 -17.45 -21.97
C ALA A 162 34.79 -17.33 -23.21
#